data_6d49e929f6b2de54846a6178ac1f2aca
#
_entry.id   6d49e929f6b2de54846a6178ac1f2aca
#
_cell.length_a   1.000
_cell.length_b   1.000
_cell.length_c   1.000
_cell.angle_alpha   90.00
_cell.angle_beta   90.00
_cell.angle_gamma   90.00
#
_symmetry.space_group_name_H-M   'P 1'
#
loop_
_entity.id
_entity.type
_entity.pdbx_description
1 polymer ?
#
loop_
_entity_poly.entity_id
_entity_poly.type
_entity_poly.pdbx_seq_one_letter_code
_entity_poly.pdbx_strand_id
1 'polypeptide(L)'
;MRRPETDLHLHLDGSLSIEVVKTLADRIGYDFGGKDVKGLLSVGENCESLPDYLKCFDLPGMLLQTEDALELASCDLVKRLAGQGLVYAELRFAPQLHKQKGLTQEQAVEAVVKGVKKGCLETGIYAGVLLCAMVNGSDAENEETMELAKAYLGRGVVGADIAGPEGFV
;
A
#
# COMPACT_ATOMS: atom_id res chain seq x y z
N MET A 1 -25.21 19.35 -2.75
CA MET A 1 -24.11 18.83 -1.91
C MET A 1 -23.85 17.38 -2.33
N ARG A 2 -22.61 17.01 -2.66
CA ARG A 2 -22.24 15.58 -2.79
C ARG A 2 -22.37 14.93 -1.41
N ARG A 3 -22.81 13.67 -1.37
CA ARG A 3 -22.79 12.89 -0.13
C ARG A 3 -21.33 12.62 0.25
N PRO A 4 -20.97 12.63 1.54
CA PRO A 4 -19.64 12.22 1.97
C PRO A 4 -19.44 10.74 1.61
N GLU A 5 -18.31 10.42 0.99
CA GLU A 5 -17.94 9.07 0.60
C GLU A 5 -16.80 8.56 1.47
N THR A 6 -16.79 7.26 1.74
CA THR A 6 -15.73 6.58 2.51
C THR A 6 -15.31 5.33 1.76
N ASP A 7 -14.02 4.96 1.89
CA ASP A 7 -13.51 3.69 1.40
C ASP A 7 -12.72 2.97 2.50
N LEU A 8 -13.12 1.76 2.83
CA LEU A 8 -12.56 0.96 3.91
C LEU A 8 -11.70 -0.20 3.39
N HIS A 9 -11.47 -0.31 2.07
CA HIS A 9 -10.77 -1.44 1.48
C HIS A 9 -9.86 -1.03 0.32
N LEU A 10 -8.78 -0.31 0.63
CA LEU A 10 -7.79 0.15 -0.33
C LEU A 10 -6.42 -0.47 -0.03
N HIS A 11 -5.85 -1.21 -0.98
CA HIS A 11 -4.48 -1.71 -0.89
C HIS A 11 -3.50 -0.63 -1.34
N LEU A 12 -2.50 -0.31 -0.50
CA LEU A 12 -1.49 0.71 -0.81
C LEU A 12 -0.71 0.38 -2.07
N ASP A 13 -0.20 -0.85 -2.17
CA ASP A 13 0.56 -1.37 -3.31
C ASP A 13 -0.27 -1.49 -4.59
N GLY A 14 -1.57 -1.76 -4.48
CA GLY A 14 -2.52 -1.76 -5.61
C GLY A 14 -3.03 -0.37 -6.01
N SER A 15 -2.61 0.69 -5.31
CA SER A 15 -3.16 2.04 -5.48
C SER A 15 -2.15 3.09 -5.88
N LEU A 16 -0.97 2.71 -6.38
CA LEU A 16 0.06 3.66 -6.80
C LEU A 16 -0.39 4.48 -8.01
N SER A 17 -0.13 5.78 -7.99
CA SER A 17 -0.28 6.62 -9.18
C SER A 17 0.88 6.38 -10.17
N ILE A 18 0.62 6.64 -11.45
CA ILE A 18 1.66 6.56 -12.49
C ILE A 18 2.83 7.50 -12.17
N GLU A 19 2.53 8.67 -11.61
CA GLU A 19 3.52 9.68 -11.22
C GLU A 19 4.44 9.15 -10.10
N VAL A 20 3.86 8.53 -9.07
CA VAL A 20 4.64 7.91 -7.98
C VAL A 20 5.49 6.77 -8.52
N VAL A 21 4.92 5.89 -9.35
CA VAL A 21 5.67 4.78 -9.95
C VAL A 21 6.86 5.28 -10.78
N LYS A 22 6.66 6.27 -11.64
CA LYS A 22 7.75 6.87 -12.41
C LYS A 22 8.82 7.49 -11.52
N THR A 23 8.40 8.26 -10.51
CA THR A 23 9.32 8.91 -9.56
C THR A 23 10.16 7.88 -8.80
N LEU A 24 9.56 6.79 -8.34
CA LEU A 24 10.27 5.74 -7.61
C LEU A 24 11.16 4.90 -8.53
N ALA A 25 10.71 4.63 -9.76
CA ALA A 25 11.49 3.94 -10.77
C ALA A 25 12.76 4.73 -11.14
N ASP A 26 12.64 6.03 -11.36
CA ASP A 26 13.78 6.92 -11.64
C ASP A 26 14.81 6.90 -10.50
N ARG A 27 14.36 6.89 -9.25
CA ARG A 27 15.26 6.85 -8.07
C ARG A 27 16.13 5.60 -8.01
N ILE A 28 15.64 4.47 -8.53
CA ILE A 28 16.35 3.20 -8.53
C ILE A 28 16.98 2.85 -9.89
N GLY A 29 16.84 3.75 -10.88
CA GLY A 29 17.34 3.52 -12.25
C GLY A 29 16.61 2.40 -12.99
N TYR A 30 15.32 2.19 -12.68
CA TYR A 30 14.51 1.18 -13.35
C TYR A 30 14.06 1.65 -14.74
N ASP A 31 14.41 0.89 -15.77
CA ASP A 31 13.96 1.13 -17.14
C ASP A 31 12.73 0.29 -17.45
N PHE A 32 11.67 0.93 -17.87
CA PHE A 32 10.43 0.25 -18.28
C PHE A 32 10.56 -0.47 -19.64
N GLY A 33 11.67 -0.29 -20.36
CA GLY A 33 11.91 -0.94 -21.66
C GLY A 33 10.85 -0.59 -22.71
N GLY A 34 10.30 0.63 -22.66
CA GLY A 34 9.22 1.07 -23.55
C GLY A 34 7.83 0.51 -23.24
N LYS A 35 7.67 -0.22 -22.14
CA LYS A 35 6.36 -0.72 -21.71
C LYS A 35 5.50 0.42 -21.16
N ASP A 36 4.20 0.34 -21.40
CA ASP A 36 3.23 1.25 -20.80
C ASP A 36 3.11 0.99 -19.29
N VAL A 37 3.41 2.01 -18.49
CA VAL A 37 3.35 1.93 -17.02
C VAL A 37 1.96 1.56 -16.54
N LYS A 38 0.91 2.09 -17.18
CA LYS A 38 -0.47 1.76 -16.82
C LYS A 38 -0.75 0.27 -17.01
N GLY A 39 -0.26 -0.32 -18.11
CA GLY A 39 -0.42 -1.76 -18.37
C GLY A 39 0.36 -2.65 -17.40
N LEU A 40 1.41 -2.13 -16.73
CA LEU A 40 2.14 -2.85 -15.68
C LEU A 40 1.43 -2.82 -14.32
N LEU A 41 0.53 -1.87 -14.11
CA LEU A 41 -0.19 -1.62 -12.85
C LEU A 41 -1.64 -2.09 -12.89
N SER A 42 -2.11 -2.58 -14.01
CA SER A 42 -3.50 -3.00 -14.19
C SER A 42 -3.59 -4.28 -14.99
N VAL A 43 -4.59 -5.07 -14.71
CA VAL A 43 -4.95 -6.24 -15.53
C VAL A 43 -5.80 -5.81 -16.71
N GLY A 44 -5.57 -6.45 -17.86
CA GLY A 44 -6.44 -6.31 -19.02
C GLY A 44 -7.75 -7.08 -18.84
N GLU A 45 -8.66 -6.89 -19.82
CA GLU A 45 -9.96 -7.59 -19.87
C GLU A 45 -9.84 -9.13 -19.92
N ASN A 46 -8.66 -9.64 -20.26
CA ASN A 46 -8.35 -11.07 -20.38
C ASN A 46 -7.65 -11.65 -19.13
N CYS A 47 -7.81 -11.05 -17.95
CA CYS A 47 -7.29 -11.62 -16.70
C CYS A 47 -8.15 -12.83 -16.31
N GLU A 48 -7.61 -14.04 -16.51
CA GLU A 48 -8.36 -15.29 -16.32
C GLU A 48 -8.07 -15.96 -14.96
N SER A 49 -7.05 -15.48 -14.22
CA SER A 49 -6.63 -16.12 -12.98
C SER A 49 -6.15 -15.14 -11.93
N LEU A 50 -6.28 -15.53 -10.64
CA LEU A 50 -5.69 -14.76 -9.53
C LEU A 50 -4.16 -14.59 -9.65
N PRO A 51 -3.36 -15.61 -10.05
CA PRO A 51 -1.93 -15.43 -10.30
C PRO A 51 -1.62 -14.36 -11.37
N ASP A 52 -2.43 -14.24 -12.42
CA ASP A 52 -2.23 -13.19 -13.43
C ASP A 52 -2.55 -11.81 -12.88
N TYR A 53 -3.60 -11.71 -12.08
CA TYR A 53 -3.92 -10.48 -11.35
C TYR A 53 -2.77 -10.06 -10.43
N LEU A 54 -2.19 -10.98 -9.67
CA LEU A 54 -1.13 -10.71 -8.71
C LEU A 54 0.16 -10.17 -9.35
N LYS A 55 0.41 -10.41 -10.65
CA LYS A 55 1.56 -9.83 -11.37
C LYS A 55 1.57 -8.29 -11.39
N CYS A 56 0.41 -7.65 -11.23
CA CYS A 56 0.31 -6.19 -11.14
C CYS A 56 0.98 -5.63 -9.87
N PHE A 57 1.22 -6.48 -8.87
CA PHE A 57 1.86 -6.09 -7.61
C PHE A 57 3.40 -6.26 -7.65
N ASP A 58 3.96 -6.91 -8.67
CA ASP A 58 5.42 -7.15 -8.77
C ASP A 58 6.20 -5.82 -8.81
N LEU A 59 5.78 -4.90 -9.68
CA LEU A 59 6.42 -3.59 -9.79
C LEU A 59 6.24 -2.74 -8.54
N PRO A 60 5.03 -2.53 -7.99
CA PRO A 60 4.83 -1.89 -6.70
C PRO A 60 5.66 -2.51 -5.57
N GLY A 61 5.67 -3.83 -5.45
CA GLY A 61 6.45 -4.57 -4.45
C GLY A 61 7.95 -4.29 -4.54
N MET A 62 8.50 -4.18 -5.75
CA MET A 62 9.91 -3.82 -5.96
C MET A 62 10.20 -2.35 -5.60
N LEU A 63 9.28 -1.43 -5.88
CA LEU A 63 9.47 0.01 -5.67
C LEU A 63 9.30 0.43 -4.20
N LEU A 64 8.40 -0.21 -3.46
CA LEU A 64 8.05 0.15 -2.08
C LEU A 64 8.98 -0.48 -1.03
N GLN A 65 10.29 -0.40 -1.21
CA GLN A 65 11.28 -1.05 -0.34
C GLN A 65 12.10 -0.06 0.50
N THR A 66 11.67 1.18 0.63
CA THR A 66 12.32 2.21 1.45
C THR A 66 11.28 3.05 2.19
N GLU A 67 11.67 3.64 3.32
CA GLU A 67 10.79 4.53 4.10
C GLU A 67 10.26 5.69 3.24
N ASP A 68 11.14 6.34 2.46
CA ASP A 68 10.76 7.44 1.57
C ASP A 68 9.74 7.02 0.50
N ALA A 69 9.86 5.80 -0.03
CA ALA A 69 8.93 5.29 -1.03
C ALA A 69 7.54 5.04 -0.43
N LEU A 70 7.51 4.44 0.76
CA LEU A 70 6.27 4.16 1.50
C LEU A 70 5.58 5.46 1.95
N GLU A 71 6.34 6.43 2.48
CA GLU A 71 5.81 7.76 2.85
C GLU A 71 5.26 8.50 1.63
N LEU A 72 5.98 8.51 0.52
CA LEU A 72 5.53 9.17 -0.72
C LEU A 72 4.24 8.54 -1.25
N ALA A 73 4.20 7.21 -1.36
CA ALA A 73 3.06 6.49 -1.91
C ALA A 73 1.79 6.67 -1.07
N SER A 74 1.90 6.55 0.25
CA SER A 74 0.77 6.69 1.17
C SER A 74 0.26 8.14 1.23
N CYS A 75 1.15 9.13 1.21
CA CYS A 75 0.76 10.54 1.15
C CYS A 75 0.05 10.88 -0.17
N ASP A 76 0.58 10.42 -1.32
CA ASP A 76 -0.05 10.62 -2.63
C ASP A 76 -1.44 9.98 -2.69
N LEU A 77 -1.58 8.75 -2.18
CA LEU A 77 -2.86 8.07 -2.17
C LEU A 77 -3.92 8.87 -1.40
N VAL A 78 -3.62 9.34 -0.19
CA VAL A 78 -4.54 10.17 0.61
C VAL A 78 -4.96 11.43 -0.15
N LYS A 79 -4.01 12.11 -0.81
CA LYS A 79 -4.32 13.32 -1.62
C LYS A 79 -5.25 13.03 -2.79
N ARG A 80 -5.05 11.92 -3.47
CA ARG A 80 -5.91 11.51 -4.60
C ARG A 80 -7.32 11.17 -4.12
N LEU A 81 -7.44 10.47 -3.00
CA LEU A 81 -8.73 10.14 -2.38
C LEU A 81 -9.51 11.41 -1.97
N ALA A 82 -8.82 12.39 -1.38
CA ALA A 82 -9.40 13.70 -1.10
C ALA A 82 -9.90 14.40 -2.37
N GLY A 83 -9.10 14.37 -3.45
CA GLY A 83 -9.48 14.91 -4.75
C GLY A 83 -10.70 14.22 -5.40
N GLN A 84 -10.95 12.97 -5.04
CA GLN A 84 -12.15 12.20 -5.45
C GLN A 84 -13.38 12.52 -4.60
N GLY A 85 -13.22 13.22 -3.47
CA GLY A 85 -14.30 13.63 -2.58
C GLY A 85 -14.54 12.71 -1.38
N LEU A 86 -13.60 11.78 -1.10
CA LEU A 86 -13.66 10.98 0.11
C LEU A 86 -13.40 11.87 1.34
N VAL A 87 -14.09 11.55 2.43
CA VAL A 87 -13.90 12.18 3.75
C VAL A 87 -13.19 11.28 4.74
N TYR A 88 -13.18 9.96 4.48
CA TYR A 88 -12.48 8.94 5.27
C TYR A 88 -12.02 7.79 4.40
N ALA A 89 -10.83 7.25 4.68
CA ALA A 89 -10.30 6.06 4.02
C ALA A 89 -9.49 5.18 4.96
N GLU A 90 -9.46 3.86 4.68
CA GLU A 90 -8.59 2.90 5.34
C GLU A 90 -7.67 2.24 4.33
N LEU A 91 -6.37 2.54 4.47
CA LEU A 91 -5.32 2.00 3.61
C LEU A 91 -4.73 0.76 4.25
N ARG A 92 -4.73 -0.36 3.53
CA ARG A 92 -4.11 -1.60 4.02
C ARG A 92 -2.83 -1.93 3.29
N PHE A 93 -1.88 -2.51 3.99
CA PHE A 93 -0.65 -3.04 3.42
C PHE A 93 -0.05 -4.11 4.33
N ALA A 94 0.77 -5.01 3.77
CA ALA A 94 1.48 -6.05 4.50
C ALA A 94 2.93 -5.61 4.75
N PRO A 95 3.30 -5.16 5.96
CA PRO A 95 4.63 -4.59 6.23
C PRO A 95 5.76 -5.59 5.96
N GLN A 96 5.51 -6.88 6.14
CA GLN A 96 6.46 -7.96 5.86
C GLN A 96 6.93 -8.04 4.39
N LEU A 97 6.17 -7.49 3.43
CA LEU A 97 6.52 -7.47 2.01
C LEU A 97 7.55 -6.37 1.64
N HIS A 98 7.87 -5.47 2.56
CA HIS A 98 8.72 -4.30 2.32
C HIS A 98 10.12 -4.41 2.94
N LYS A 99 10.59 -5.64 3.23
CA LYS A 99 11.85 -5.93 3.93
C LYS A 99 13.05 -6.23 3.02
N GLN A 100 12.85 -6.27 1.70
CA GLN A 100 13.87 -6.75 0.74
C GLN A 100 15.15 -5.89 0.70
N LYS A 101 15.05 -4.62 1.10
CA LYS A 101 16.20 -3.69 1.19
C LYS A 101 16.60 -3.38 2.64
N GLY A 102 16.19 -4.23 3.59
CA GLY A 102 16.64 -4.17 4.99
C GLY A 102 15.74 -3.37 5.93
N LEU A 103 14.56 -2.91 5.51
CA LEU A 103 13.58 -2.38 6.43
C LEU A 103 13.10 -3.45 7.41
N THR A 104 12.84 -3.06 8.65
CA THR A 104 12.00 -3.82 9.57
C THR A 104 10.52 -3.58 9.25
N GLN A 105 9.64 -4.45 9.72
CA GLN A 105 8.20 -4.22 9.60
C GLN A 105 7.79 -2.92 10.32
N GLU A 106 8.38 -2.63 11.48
CA GLU A 106 8.09 -1.41 12.24
C GLU A 106 8.45 -0.15 11.46
N GLN A 107 9.64 -0.10 10.83
CA GLN A 107 10.03 1.03 9.97
C GLN A 107 9.07 1.22 8.80
N ALA A 108 8.60 0.13 8.18
CA ALA A 108 7.60 0.20 7.13
C ALA A 108 6.26 0.77 7.63
N VAL A 109 5.80 0.34 8.82
CA VAL A 109 4.59 0.88 9.47
C VAL A 109 4.73 2.37 9.77
N GLU A 110 5.85 2.79 10.36
CA GLU A 110 6.10 4.20 10.68
C GLU A 110 6.09 5.08 9.43
N ALA A 111 6.73 4.63 8.35
CA ALA A 111 6.78 5.36 7.08
C ALA A 111 5.39 5.55 6.47
N VAL A 112 4.57 4.49 6.43
CA VAL A 112 3.19 4.57 5.90
C VAL A 112 2.32 5.47 6.77
N VAL A 113 2.37 5.32 8.11
CA VAL A 113 1.62 6.17 9.05
C VAL A 113 2.03 7.64 8.91
N LYS A 114 3.32 7.92 8.72
CA LYS A 114 3.84 9.28 8.49
C LYS A 114 3.29 9.87 7.20
N GLY A 115 3.30 9.12 6.11
CA GLY A 115 2.77 9.56 4.82
C GLY A 115 1.26 9.81 4.87
N VAL A 116 0.50 8.91 5.50
CA VAL A 116 -0.95 9.09 5.72
C VAL A 116 -1.23 10.36 6.53
N LYS A 117 -0.55 10.55 7.66
CA LYS A 117 -0.71 11.77 8.48
C LYS A 117 -0.42 13.04 7.69
N LYS A 118 0.65 13.03 6.88
CA LYS A 118 1.00 14.15 6.01
C LYS A 118 -0.11 14.45 4.99
N GLY A 119 -0.60 13.43 4.30
CA GLY A 119 -1.70 13.56 3.36
C GLY A 119 -2.99 14.11 4.01
N CYS A 120 -3.34 13.62 5.20
CA CYS A 120 -4.48 14.11 5.97
C CYS A 120 -4.33 15.59 6.36
N LEU A 121 -3.15 16.00 6.82
CA LEU A 121 -2.88 17.40 7.18
C LEU A 121 -2.98 18.35 5.97
N GLU A 122 -2.54 17.91 4.79
CA GLU A 122 -2.56 18.72 3.58
C GLU A 122 -3.95 18.80 2.94
N THR A 123 -4.83 17.83 3.17
CA THR A 123 -6.13 17.71 2.48
C THR A 123 -7.34 17.92 3.38
N GLY A 124 -7.19 17.70 4.68
CA GLY A 124 -8.28 17.78 5.65
C GLY A 124 -9.18 16.55 5.73
N ILE A 125 -8.92 15.47 4.96
CA ILE A 125 -9.64 14.20 5.16
C ILE A 125 -9.03 13.40 6.30
N TYR A 126 -9.76 12.39 6.78
CA TYR A 126 -9.23 11.43 7.74
C TYR A 126 -8.86 10.13 7.04
N ALA A 127 -7.75 9.52 7.43
CA ALA A 127 -7.40 8.18 6.97
C ALA A 127 -6.68 7.39 8.07
N GLY A 128 -6.89 6.08 8.08
CA GLY A 128 -6.23 5.13 8.95
C GLY A 128 -5.48 4.05 8.18
N VAL A 129 -4.60 3.34 8.87
CA VAL A 129 -3.81 2.25 8.30
C VAL A 129 -4.29 0.91 8.88
N LEU A 130 -4.50 -0.07 8.02
CA LEU A 130 -4.74 -1.47 8.38
C LEU A 130 -3.45 -2.27 8.09
N LEU A 131 -2.98 -3.05 9.05
CA LEU A 131 -1.84 -3.94 8.84
C LEU A 131 -2.32 -5.34 8.44
N CYS A 132 -1.82 -5.86 7.33
CA CYS A 132 -2.18 -7.17 6.82
C CYS A 132 -1.13 -8.22 7.19
N ALA A 133 -1.57 -9.29 7.87
CA ALA A 133 -0.87 -10.55 7.83
C ALA A 133 -1.06 -11.21 6.47
N MET A 134 -0.18 -12.12 6.09
CA MET A 134 -0.24 -12.82 4.80
C MET A 134 -0.57 -14.29 5.00
N VAL A 135 -1.57 -14.80 4.27
CA VAL A 135 -1.96 -16.23 4.30
C VAL A 135 -0.75 -17.14 4.00
N ASN A 136 0.09 -16.72 3.06
CA ASN A 136 1.31 -17.43 2.65
C ASN A 136 2.59 -16.92 3.36
N GLY A 137 2.45 -16.08 4.38
CA GLY A 137 3.55 -15.62 5.22
C GLY A 137 3.94 -16.62 6.28
N SER A 138 5.10 -16.46 6.91
CA SER A 138 5.48 -17.25 8.07
C SER A 138 4.71 -16.80 9.32
N ASP A 139 4.48 -17.75 10.25
CA ASP A 139 3.81 -17.44 11.52
C ASP A 139 4.52 -16.31 12.26
N ALA A 140 5.86 -16.34 12.32
CA ALA A 140 6.64 -15.33 13.01
C ALA A 140 6.46 -13.92 12.40
N GLU A 141 6.41 -13.78 11.06
CA GLU A 141 6.17 -12.49 10.40
C GLU A 141 4.74 -12.02 10.63
N ASN A 142 3.79 -12.93 10.61
CA ASN A 142 2.39 -12.62 10.88
C ASN A 142 2.17 -12.21 12.34
N GLU A 143 2.81 -12.89 13.30
CA GLU A 143 2.79 -12.50 14.72
C GLU A 143 3.39 -11.09 14.92
N GLU A 144 4.57 -10.80 14.31
CA GLU A 144 5.17 -9.48 14.35
C GLU A 144 4.21 -8.41 13.80
N THR A 145 3.55 -8.69 12.66
CA THR A 145 2.56 -7.77 12.07
C THR A 145 1.41 -7.49 13.05
N MET A 146 0.88 -8.51 13.72
CA MET A 146 -0.22 -8.36 14.68
C MET A 146 0.19 -7.59 15.94
N GLU A 147 1.41 -7.84 16.46
CA GLU A 147 1.93 -7.08 17.62
C GLU A 147 2.15 -5.60 17.25
N LEU A 148 2.63 -5.31 16.03
CA LEU A 148 2.73 -3.94 15.53
C LEU A 148 1.34 -3.29 15.37
N ALA A 149 0.36 -4.01 14.85
CA ALA A 149 -1.01 -3.50 14.74
C ALA A 149 -1.55 -3.08 16.12
N LYS A 150 -1.31 -3.90 17.14
CA LYS A 150 -1.68 -3.60 18.54
C LYS A 150 -0.91 -2.42 19.11
N ALA A 151 0.42 -2.36 18.89
CA ALA A 151 1.29 -1.30 19.42
C ALA A 151 0.98 0.08 18.82
N TYR A 152 0.56 0.11 17.55
CA TYR A 152 0.26 1.34 16.81
C TYR A 152 -1.25 1.67 16.76
N LEU A 153 -2.11 0.88 17.39
CA LEU A 153 -3.54 1.16 17.46
C LEU A 153 -3.81 2.53 18.09
N GLY A 154 -4.58 3.37 17.40
CA GLY A 154 -4.81 4.76 17.80
C GLY A 154 -3.64 5.72 17.54
N ARG A 155 -2.50 5.23 17.03
CA ARG A 155 -1.34 6.04 16.64
C ARG A 155 -1.22 6.21 15.11
N GLY A 156 -2.26 5.87 14.39
CA GLY A 156 -2.37 5.90 12.93
C GLY A 156 -2.83 4.56 12.35
N VAL A 157 -2.59 3.47 13.06
CA VAL A 157 -3.16 2.16 12.77
C VAL A 157 -4.56 2.08 13.39
N VAL A 158 -5.53 1.58 12.64
CA VAL A 158 -6.95 1.49 13.04
C VAL A 158 -7.45 0.04 13.11
N GLY A 159 -6.67 -0.91 12.61
CA GLY A 159 -7.04 -2.31 12.65
C GLY A 159 -6.00 -3.21 11.99
N ALA A 160 -6.34 -4.49 11.90
CA ALA A 160 -5.55 -5.51 11.26
C ALA A 160 -6.44 -6.39 10.37
N ASP A 161 -5.83 -7.05 9.41
CA ASP A 161 -6.48 -7.89 8.42
C ASP A 161 -5.56 -9.06 8.04
N ILE A 162 -6.08 -10.00 7.25
CA ILE A 162 -5.29 -11.05 6.62
C ILE A 162 -5.56 -11.02 5.12
N ALA A 163 -4.51 -11.06 4.31
CA ALA A 163 -4.58 -11.01 2.86
C ALA A 163 -3.68 -12.07 2.23
N GLY A 164 -3.88 -12.32 0.95
CA GLY A 164 -3.06 -13.24 0.16
C GLY A 164 -3.89 -14.28 -0.58
N PRO A 165 -3.24 -15.08 -1.44
CA PRO A 165 -3.91 -16.09 -2.23
C PRO A 165 -4.39 -17.25 -1.33
N GLU A 166 -5.69 -17.47 -1.26
CA GLU A 166 -6.29 -18.65 -0.65
C GLU A 166 -6.33 -19.81 -1.66
N GLY A 167 -6.04 -21.02 -1.21
CA GLY A 167 -6.22 -22.24 -2.01
C GLY A 167 -4.94 -22.81 -2.67
N PHE A 168 -3.76 -22.35 -2.28
CA PHE A 168 -2.48 -22.95 -2.66
C PHE A 168 -1.83 -23.64 -1.42
N VAL A 169 -2.60 -24.49 -0.77
CA VAL A 169 -2.08 -25.42 0.26
C VAL A 169 -1.98 -26.80 -0.37
#